data_92f7fd47157063bf78cda1521cf39cae
#
_entry.id   92f7fd47157063bf78cda1521cf39cae
#
_cell.length_a   1.000
_cell.length_b   1.000
_cell.length_c   1.000
_cell.angle_alpha   90.00
_cell.angle_beta   90.00
_cell.angle_gamma   90.00
#
_symmetry.space_group_name_H-M   'P 1'
#
loop_
_entity.id
_entity.type
_entity.pdbx_description
1 polymer ?
#
loop_
_entity_poly.entity_id
_entity_poly.type
_entity_poly.pdbx_seq_one_letter_code
_entity_poly.pdbx_strand_id
1 'polypeptide(L)'
;NELCLTMGKPLTGPDVTLEQARDAISHVAPALEIIERRNGSPLEMALAVADNNQQKAFVTGPDVPLADLDLGVATVDVNINNVHQETANGVAVHGTPIASVQWLANKLGHFGRKLEAGQRIMSGSFTRQYGINHEDSVESSFDPIGRVNAEFR
;
A
#
# COMPACT_ATOMS: atom_id res chain seq x y z
N ASN A 1 -4.74 5.31 1.61
CA ASN A 1 -5.49 4.28 0.87
C ASN A 1 -4.56 3.55 -0.06
N GLU A 2 -4.26 2.30 0.21
CA GLU A 2 -3.27 1.48 -0.46
C GLU A 2 -3.78 0.07 -0.70
N LEU A 3 -3.03 -0.70 -1.47
CA LEU A 3 -3.15 -2.15 -1.48
C LEU A 3 -1.98 -2.77 -0.71
N CYS A 4 -2.28 -3.81 0.04
CA CYS A 4 -1.28 -4.65 0.68
C CYS A 4 -1.05 -5.89 -0.18
N LEU A 5 0.17 -6.05 -0.70
CA LEU A 5 0.55 -7.14 -1.59
C LEU A 5 1.32 -8.20 -0.81
N THR A 6 0.85 -9.45 -0.82
CA THR A 6 1.49 -10.57 -0.12
C THR A 6 2.34 -11.39 -1.09
N MET A 7 3.62 -11.53 -0.78
CA MET A 7 4.54 -12.34 -1.58
C MET A 7 4.22 -13.82 -1.45
N GLY A 8 3.99 -14.50 -2.58
CA GLY A 8 3.79 -15.95 -2.63
C GLY A 8 5.09 -16.75 -2.76
N LYS A 9 6.12 -16.12 -3.33
CA LYS A 9 7.45 -16.72 -3.52
C LYS A 9 8.54 -15.64 -3.37
N PRO A 10 9.80 -16.05 -3.10
CA PRO A 10 10.91 -15.09 -3.03
C PRO A 10 11.13 -14.38 -4.36
N LEU A 11 11.56 -13.12 -4.31
CA LEU A 11 11.89 -12.31 -5.48
C LEU A 11 13.22 -11.58 -5.25
N THR A 12 14.18 -11.84 -6.13
CA THR A 12 15.55 -11.34 -6.01
C THR A 12 15.89 -10.44 -7.20
N GLY A 13 16.23 -9.18 -6.93
CA GLY A 13 16.79 -8.24 -7.90
C GLY A 13 18.33 -8.33 -7.95
N PRO A 14 19.00 -7.47 -8.75
CA PRO A 14 18.40 -6.49 -9.66
C PRO A 14 17.78 -7.11 -10.92
N ASP A 15 17.22 -6.26 -11.80
CA ASP A 15 16.69 -6.62 -13.13
C ASP A 15 15.38 -7.44 -13.12
N VAL A 16 14.62 -7.35 -12.03
CA VAL A 16 13.27 -7.92 -11.95
C VAL A 16 12.33 -7.17 -12.90
N THR A 17 11.63 -7.91 -13.75
CA THR A 17 10.59 -7.36 -14.63
C THR A 17 9.25 -7.20 -13.90
N LEU A 18 8.33 -6.43 -14.48
CA LEU A 18 6.97 -6.28 -13.93
C LEU A 18 6.22 -7.62 -13.88
N GLU A 19 6.40 -8.46 -14.90
CA GLU A 19 5.83 -9.79 -14.97
C GLU A 19 6.34 -10.69 -13.84
N GLN A 20 7.65 -10.71 -13.60
CA GLN A 20 8.25 -11.47 -12.50
C GLN A 20 7.75 -10.99 -11.11
N ALA A 21 7.59 -9.66 -10.97
CA ALA A 21 7.02 -9.10 -9.74
C ALA A 21 5.57 -9.54 -9.54
N ARG A 22 4.75 -9.48 -10.60
CA ARG A 22 3.38 -9.98 -10.59
C ARG A 22 3.31 -11.46 -10.18
N ASP A 23 4.11 -12.29 -10.82
CA ASP A 23 4.16 -13.74 -10.59
C ASP A 23 4.64 -14.11 -9.17
N ALA A 24 5.34 -13.22 -8.51
CA ALA A 24 5.80 -13.43 -7.13
C ALA A 24 4.75 -13.08 -6.09
N ILE A 25 3.71 -12.33 -6.43
CA ILE A 25 2.62 -11.94 -5.54
C ILE A 25 1.55 -13.02 -5.54
N SER A 26 1.10 -13.45 -4.38
CA SER A 26 0.01 -14.44 -4.23
C SER A 26 -1.34 -13.80 -3.97
N HIS A 27 -1.39 -12.80 -3.09
CA HIS A 27 -2.62 -12.18 -2.63
C HIS A 27 -2.50 -10.66 -2.59
N VAL A 28 -3.64 -10.01 -2.62
CA VAL A 28 -3.81 -8.58 -2.45
C VAL A 28 -4.95 -8.32 -1.47
N ALA A 29 -4.81 -7.29 -0.63
CA ALA A 29 -5.86 -6.83 0.27
C ALA A 29 -6.01 -5.32 0.18
N PRO A 30 -7.23 -4.77 0.35
CA PRO A 30 -7.43 -3.36 0.64
C PRO A 30 -6.68 -2.97 1.91
N ALA A 31 -6.08 -1.79 1.94
CA ALA A 31 -5.30 -1.37 3.09
C ALA A 31 -5.43 0.14 3.38
N LEU A 32 -5.28 0.48 4.66
CA LEU A 32 -5.07 1.85 5.13
C LEU A 32 -3.70 1.91 5.79
N GLU A 33 -2.82 2.76 5.30
CA GLU A 33 -1.63 3.17 6.04
C GLU A 33 -1.97 4.35 6.94
N ILE A 34 -1.62 4.24 8.21
CA ILE A 34 -1.84 5.27 9.22
C ILE A 34 -0.50 5.87 9.58
N ILE A 35 -0.33 7.14 9.26
CA ILE A 35 0.87 7.90 9.55
C ILE A 35 0.63 8.86 10.71
N GLU A 36 1.66 9.12 11.50
CA GLU A 36 1.63 10.03 12.63
C GLU A 36 2.88 10.90 12.65
N ARG A 37 2.70 12.20 12.60
CA ARG A 37 3.81 13.14 12.77
C ARG A 37 4.09 13.31 14.26
N ARG A 38 5.05 12.56 14.80
CA ARG A 38 5.38 12.54 16.24
C ARG A 38 6.19 13.73 16.73
N ASN A 39 6.90 14.41 15.86
CA ASN A 39 7.64 15.62 16.15
C ASN A 39 7.00 16.81 15.41
N GLY A 40 6.58 17.83 16.11
CA GLY A 40 5.86 18.99 15.58
C GLY A 40 6.69 19.91 14.65
N SER A 41 7.89 19.51 14.23
CA SER A 41 8.78 20.25 13.33
C SER A 41 8.39 20.10 11.84
N PRO A 42 8.83 21.04 10.98
CA PRO A 42 8.78 20.83 9.54
C PRO A 42 9.42 19.48 9.17
N LEU A 43 8.95 18.86 8.10
CA LEU A 43 9.43 17.56 7.66
C LEU A 43 10.91 17.63 7.27
N GLU A 44 11.77 17.22 8.19
CA GLU A 44 13.17 16.93 7.87
C GLU A 44 13.29 15.47 7.44
N MET A 45 13.75 15.22 6.23
CA MET A 45 13.83 13.88 5.66
C MET A 45 14.57 12.89 6.55
N ALA A 46 15.70 13.33 7.15
CA ALA A 46 16.47 12.48 8.05
C ALA A 46 15.68 12.04 9.29
N LEU A 47 14.89 12.95 9.87
CA LEU A 47 14.02 12.64 11.01
C LEU A 47 12.87 11.74 10.61
N ALA A 48 12.26 11.97 9.43
CA ALA A 48 11.20 11.10 8.93
C ALA A 48 11.69 9.66 8.74
N VAL A 49 12.88 9.48 8.16
CA VAL A 49 13.50 8.15 7.99
C VAL A 49 13.82 7.51 9.33
N ALA A 50 14.38 8.27 10.28
CA ALA A 50 14.69 7.78 11.63
C ALA A 50 13.42 7.40 12.41
N ASP A 51 12.30 8.05 12.13
CA ASP A 51 10.98 7.80 12.71
C ASP A 51 10.14 6.84 11.84
N ASN A 52 10.77 5.87 11.18
CA ASN A 52 10.11 4.87 10.34
C ASN A 52 9.18 5.48 9.29
N ASN A 53 9.59 6.57 8.64
CA ASN A 53 8.79 7.36 7.70
C ASN A 53 7.43 7.80 8.26
N GLN A 54 7.36 8.02 9.58
CA GLN A 54 6.14 8.40 10.30
C GLN A 54 5.04 7.30 10.32
N GLN A 55 5.37 6.11 9.85
CA GLN A 55 4.44 4.99 9.88
C GLN A 55 4.05 4.65 11.32
N LYS A 56 2.76 4.69 11.62
CA LYS A 56 2.16 4.37 12.92
C LYS A 56 1.62 2.95 12.94
N ALA A 57 0.79 2.65 11.95
CA ALA A 57 0.09 1.38 11.83
C ALA A 57 -0.37 1.17 10.38
N PHE A 58 -0.87 -0.01 10.10
CA PHE A 58 -1.67 -0.28 8.91
C PHE A 58 -2.82 -1.22 9.26
N VAL A 59 -3.92 -1.10 8.53
CA VAL A 59 -5.09 -1.97 8.64
C VAL A 59 -5.33 -2.59 7.28
N THR A 60 -5.64 -3.88 7.24
CA THR A 60 -5.97 -4.55 5.98
C THR A 60 -7.37 -5.16 6.05
N GLY A 61 -8.09 -5.11 4.94
CA GLY A 61 -9.26 -5.93 4.70
C GLY A 61 -8.87 -7.39 4.40
N PRO A 62 -9.84 -8.21 3.96
CA PRO A 62 -9.58 -9.60 3.59
C PRO A 62 -8.60 -9.72 2.43
N ASP A 63 -7.70 -10.70 2.50
CA ASP A 63 -6.84 -11.08 1.39
C ASP A 63 -7.65 -11.80 0.30
N VAL A 64 -7.42 -11.43 -0.95
CA VAL A 64 -7.94 -12.16 -2.12
C VAL A 64 -6.78 -12.59 -3.02
N PRO A 65 -6.87 -13.73 -3.73
CA PRO A 65 -5.85 -14.12 -4.69
C PRO A 65 -5.66 -13.04 -5.76
N LEU A 66 -4.41 -12.73 -6.12
CA LEU A 66 -4.13 -11.75 -7.17
C LEU A 66 -4.67 -12.24 -8.54
N ALA A 67 -4.50 -13.52 -8.85
CA ALA A 67 -5.02 -14.17 -10.05
C ALA A 67 -5.00 -13.25 -11.29
N ASP A 68 -6.16 -13.04 -11.92
CA ASP A 68 -6.32 -12.23 -13.14
C ASP A 68 -6.66 -10.76 -12.86
N LEU A 69 -6.59 -10.31 -11.60
CA LEU A 69 -6.89 -8.92 -11.24
C LEU A 69 -5.87 -7.96 -11.88
N ASP A 70 -6.36 -6.94 -12.58
CA ASP A 70 -5.53 -5.82 -13.02
C ASP A 70 -5.59 -4.71 -11.97
N LEU A 71 -4.51 -4.58 -11.19
CA LEU A 71 -4.43 -3.60 -10.11
C LEU A 71 -4.30 -2.16 -10.62
N GLY A 72 -3.91 -1.95 -11.88
CA GLY A 72 -3.81 -0.62 -12.46
C GLY A 72 -5.18 0.02 -12.67
N VAL A 73 -6.19 -0.78 -13.02
CA VAL A 73 -7.57 -0.31 -13.24
C VAL A 73 -8.45 -0.44 -12.00
N ALA A 74 -7.98 -1.12 -10.95
CA ALA A 74 -8.70 -1.18 -9.68
C ALA A 74 -8.99 0.23 -9.17
N THR A 75 -10.22 0.47 -8.72
CA THR A 75 -10.63 1.79 -8.19
C THR A 75 -10.77 1.75 -6.68
N VAL A 76 -10.60 2.89 -6.04
CA VAL A 76 -10.91 3.08 -4.63
C VAL A 76 -11.87 4.24 -4.43
N ASP A 77 -12.93 4.02 -3.65
CA ASP A 77 -13.80 5.04 -3.12
C ASP A 77 -13.51 5.23 -1.63
N VAL A 78 -13.17 6.45 -1.24
CA VAL A 78 -12.80 6.81 0.13
C VAL A 78 -13.94 7.57 0.79
N ASN A 79 -14.39 7.07 1.94
CA ASN A 79 -15.40 7.72 2.78
C ASN A 79 -14.82 7.97 4.18
N ILE A 80 -15.07 9.16 4.72
CA ILE A 80 -14.79 9.53 6.11
C ILE A 80 -16.10 9.97 6.75
N ASN A 81 -16.49 9.33 7.84
CA ASN A 81 -17.78 9.58 8.53
C ASN A 81 -18.98 9.50 7.58
N ASN A 82 -18.98 8.51 6.68
CA ASN A 82 -19.98 8.31 5.62
C ASN A 82 -20.04 9.46 4.59
N VAL A 83 -19.05 10.35 4.55
CA VAL A 83 -18.96 11.42 3.54
C VAL A 83 -17.90 11.01 2.53
N HIS A 84 -18.30 10.93 1.25
CA HIS A 84 -17.37 10.64 0.16
C HIS A 84 -16.31 11.75 0.03
N GLN A 85 -15.05 11.33 -0.07
CA GLN A 85 -13.91 12.23 -0.18
C GLN A 85 -13.33 12.26 -1.59
N GLU A 86 -13.09 11.09 -2.17
CA GLU A 86 -12.37 10.95 -3.43
C GLU A 86 -12.56 9.55 -4.01
N THR A 87 -12.52 9.48 -5.34
CA THR A 87 -12.37 8.24 -6.11
C THR A 87 -11.06 8.29 -6.88
N ALA A 88 -10.25 7.25 -6.80
CA ALA A 88 -8.97 7.12 -7.51
C ALA A 88 -8.79 5.71 -8.09
N ASN A 89 -7.74 5.49 -8.85
CA ASN A 89 -7.42 4.17 -9.41
C ASN A 89 -5.93 3.82 -9.27
N GLY A 90 -5.60 2.56 -9.51
CA GLY A 90 -4.27 2.01 -9.30
C GLY A 90 -3.19 2.59 -10.21
N VAL A 91 -3.55 3.25 -11.31
CA VAL A 91 -2.59 3.95 -12.17
C VAL A 91 -1.84 5.06 -11.41
N ALA A 92 -2.46 5.63 -10.36
CA ALA A 92 -1.82 6.62 -9.48
C ALA A 92 -0.54 6.06 -8.81
N VAL A 93 -0.44 4.74 -8.63
CA VAL A 93 0.71 4.06 -8.03
C VAL A 93 1.67 3.61 -9.15
N HIS A 94 2.48 4.51 -9.65
CA HIS A 94 3.50 4.23 -10.69
C HIS A 94 2.97 3.46 -11.91
N GLY A 95 1.73 3.70 -12.31
CA GLY A 95 1.05 2.99 -13.40
C GLY A 95 0.37 1.68 -12.97
N THR A 96 0.86 1.02 -11.95
CA THR A 96 0.25 -0.15 -11.30
C THR A 96 0.89 -0.41 -9.93
N PRO A 97 0.13 -0.81 -8.90
CA PRO A 97 0.67 -1.21 -7.60
C PRO A 97 1.79 -2.26 -7.64
N ILE A 98 1.80 -3.11 -8.66
CA ILE A 98 2.84 -4.13 -8.85
C ILE A 98 4.22 -3.50 -9.10
N ALA A 99 4.27 -2.30 -9.70
CA ALA A 99 5.52 -1.59 -9.95
C ALA A 99 6.29 -1.27 -8.66
N SER A 100 5.58 -1.09 -7.54
CA SER A 100 6.22 -0.87 -6.23
C SER A 100 6.97 -2.11 -5.75
N VAL A 101 6.44 -3.30 -5.98
CA VAL A 101 7.11 -4.57 -5.66
C VAL A 101 8.34 -4.77 -6.56
N GLN A 102 8.20 -4.51 -7.86
CA GLN A 102 9.30 -4.55 -8.82
C GLN A 102 10.44 -3.62 -8.39
N TRP A 103 10.09 -2.36 -8.09
CA TRP A 103 11.07 -1.37 -7.65
C TRP A 103 11.78 -1.80 -6.36
N LEU A 104 11.01 -2.26 -5.37
CA LEU A 104 11.56 -2.68 -4.07
C LEU A 104 12.49 -3.88 -4.21
N ALA A 105 12.10 -4.90 -4.99
CA ALA A 105 12.95 -6.07 -5.25
C ALA A 105 14.27 -5.66 -5.91
N ASN A 106 14.22 -4.81 -6.93
CA ASN A 106 15.40 -4.30 -7.60
C ASN A 106 16.27 -3.47 -6.66
N LYS A 107 15.66 -2.61 -5.85
CA LYS A 107 16.39 -1.80 -4.86
C LYS A 107 17.09 -2.68 -3.82
N LEU A 108 16.41 -3.68 -3.28
CA LEU A 108 16.97 -4.62 -2.31
C LEU A 108 18.12 -5.45 -2.92
N GLY A 109 18.02 -5.83 -4.19
CA GLY A 109 19.06 -6.57 -4.91
C GLY A 109 20.41 -5.85 -4.92
N HIS A 110 20.43 -4.51 -5.04
CA HIS A 110 21.67 -3.73 -4.97
C HIS A 110 22.36 -3.81 -3.59
N PHE A 111 21.64 -4.22 -2.55
CA PHE A 111 22.17 -4.43 -1.20
C PHE A 111 22.34 -5.92 -0.85
N GLY A 112 22.28 -6.82 -1.83
CA GLY A 112 22.36 -8.26 -1.62
C GLY A 112 21.18 -8.82 -0.82
N ARG A 113 20.04 -8.13 -0.82
CA ARG A 113 18.79 -8.52 -0.13
C ARG A 113 17.71 -8.87 -1.16
N LYS A 114 16.68 -9.56 -0.70
CA LYS A 114 15.54 -9.97 -1.53
C LYS A 114 14.23 -9.82 -0.77
N LEU A 115 13.12 -9.96 -1.48
CA LEU A 115 11.80 -10.17 -0.90
C LEU A 115 11.61 -11.67 -0.64
N GLU A 116 11.03 -12.00 0.52
CA GLU A 116 10.76 -13.39 0.90
C GLU A 116 9.26 -13.70 0.78
N ALA A 117 8.94 -14.98 0.60
CA ALA A 117 7.56 -15.44 0.64
C ALA A 117 6.91 -15.11 2.00
N GLY A 118 5.65 -14.71 1.98
CA GLY A 118 4.88 -14.30 3.14
C GLY A 118 5.10 -12.84 3.58
N GLN A 119 6.07 -12.12 3.02
CA GLN A 119 6.19 -10.69 3.29
C GLN A 119 5.02 -9.91 2.71
N ARG A 120 4.60 -8.87 3.42
CA ARG A 120 3.54 -7.96 3.03
C ARG A 120 4.13 -6.60 2.66
N ILE A 121 3.71 -6.05 1.54
CA ILE A 121 4.25 -4.82 0.96
C ILE A 121 3.09 -3.86 0.75
N MET A 122 3.19 -2.67 1.34
CA MET A 122 2.28 -1.58 1.06
C MET A 122 2.65 -0.96 -0.29
N SER A 123 1.66 -0.81 -1.16
CA SER A 123 1.88 -0.48 -2.57
C SER A 123 2.27 0.97 -2.83
N GLY A 124 1.97 1.85 -1.90
CA GLY A 124 1.92 3.29 -2.12
C GLY A 124 0.49 3.78 -2.38
N SER A 125 0.27 5.05 -2.11
CA SER A 125 -1.07 5.64 -1.99
C SER A 125 -1.77 5.82 -3.33
N PHE A 126 -3.05 5.42 -3.39
CA PHE A 126 -3.97 5.72 -4.49
C PHE A 126 -4.48 7.16 -4.45
N THR A 127 -4.59 7.73 -3.25
CA THR A 127 -5.19 9.04 -2.99
C THR A 127 -4.21 9.92 -2.21
N ARG A 128 -4.56 11.19 -2.03
CA ARG A 128 -3.88 12.05 -1.06
C ARG A 128 -4.07 11.54 0.37
N GLN A 129 -3.29 12.08 1.30
CA GLN A 129 -3.45 11.87 2.74
C GLN A 129 -4.61 12.71 3.28
N TYR A 130 -5.34 12.16 4.26
CA TYR A 130 -6.44 12.82 4.97
C TYR A 130 -6.09 12.98 6.44
N GLY A 131 -6.39 14.14 7.02
CA GLY A 131 -6.34 14.31 8.47
C GLY A 131 -7.49 13.54 9.12
N ILE A 132 -7.18 12.77 10.15
CA ILE A 132 -8.13 11.95 10.91
C ILE A 132 -8.11 12.40 12.36
N ASN A 133 -9.28 12.50 12.97
CA ASN A 133 -9.46 12.88 14.37
C ASN A 133 -9.97 11.69 15.20
N HIS A 134 -9.97 11.87 16.51
CA HIS A 134 -10.66 10.97 17.43
C HIS A 134 -12.16 10.87 17.07
N GLU A 135 -12.72 9.67 17.15
CA GLU A 135 -14.08 9.30 16.76
C GLU A 135 -14.36 9.27 15.25
N ASP A 136 -13.41 9.59 14.39
CA ASP A 136 -13.59 9.43 12.95
C ASP A 136 -13.64 7.93 12.55
N SER A 137 -14.47 7.65 11.54
CA SER A 137 -14.49 6.36 10.84
C SER A 137 -14.04 6.54 9.39
N VAL A 138 -13.20 5.63 8.93
CA VAL A 138 -12.73 5.60 7.53
C VAL A 138 -13.16 4.29 6.90
N GLU A 139 -13.79 4.35 5.74
CA GLU A 139 -14.04 3.19 4.88
C GLU A 139 -13.45 3.45 3.50
N SER A 140 -12.70 2.48 2.98
CA SER A 140 -12.20 2.49 1.62
C SER A 140 -12.60 1.21 0.90
N SER A 141 -13.36 1.39 -0.18
CA SER A 141 -13.87 0.29 -1.02
C SER A 141 -13.04 0.21 -2.30
N PHE A 142 -12.32 -0.90 -2.47
CA PHE A 142 -11.51 -1.17 -3.65
C PHE A 142 -12.23 -2.15 -4.58
N ASP A 143 -12.70 -1.67 -5.73
CA ASP A 143 -13.31 -2.53 -6.74
C ASP A 143 -12.25 -3.07 -7.72
N PRO A 144 -12.21 -4.38 -7.99
CA PRO A 144 -13.08 -5.47 -7.51
C PRO A 144 -12.52 -6.24 -6.28
N ILE A 145 -11.61 -5.68 -5.49
CA ILE A 145 -10.81 -6.37 -4.48
C ILE A 145 -11.58 -6.56 -3.15
N GLY A 146 -12.28 -5.51 -2.69
CA GLY A 146 -13.00 -5.53 -1.41
C GLY A 146 -12.87 -4.23 -0.65
N ARG A 147 -13.08 -4.27 0.66
CA ARG A 147 -13.08 -3.06 1.50
C ARG A 147 -12.23 -3.21 2.75
N VAL A 148 -11.78 -2.09 3.27
CA VAL A 148 -11.14 -1.94 4.57
C VAL A 148 -11.78 -0.78 5.31
N ASN A 149 -11.95 -0.92 6.62
CA ASN A 149 -12.49 0.12 7.49
C ASN A 149 -11.70 0.20 8.80
N ALA A 150 -11.67 1.39 9.37
CA ALA A 150 -11.07 1.66 10.67
C ALA A 150 -11.87 2.70 11.45
N GLU A 151 -11.97 2.53 12.76
CA GLU A 151 -12.50 3.50 13.69
C GLU A 151 -11.36 4.02 14.57
N PHE A 152 -11.25 5.32 14.75
CA PHE A 152 -10.20 5.99 15.50
C PHE A 152 -10.73 6.41 16.88
N ARG A 153 -10.21 5.75 17.93
CA ARG A 153 -10.64 5.95 19.33
C ARG A 153 -9.50 6.43 20.21
#